data_960ec19bb9284301f82c94bccfbfe168
#
_entry.id   960ec19bb9284301f82c94bccfbfe168
#
_cell.length_a   1.000
_cell.length_b   1.000
_cell.length_c   1.000
_cell.angle_alpha   90.00
_cell.angle_beta   90.00
_cell.angle_gamma   90.00
#
_symmetry.space_group_name_H-M   'P 1'
#
loop_
_entity.id
_entity.type
_entity.pdbx_description
1 polymer ?
#
loop_
_entity_poly.entity_id
_entity_poly.type
_entity_poly.pdbx_seq_one_letter_code
_entity_poly.pdbx_strand_id
1 'polypeptide(L)'
;DPIKNPCVMCDDLPCISACPDGALLPVDSPADVNMGYAILDKKKCQAYGDTFCQQCIIDCPIPGAITQNKDQQPIFHKNICTGCGVCVRSCSTVNIPVALKIKPLMVIEQQIRKKQMEEEQIRYEAEKKILEQKAAEDEMLAQSIAIKTSESDVENP
;
A
#
# COMPACT_ATOMS: atom_id res chain seq x y z
N ASP A 1 14.56 -6.21 13.60
CA ASP A 1 14.52 -7.44 12.80
C ASP A 1 13.45 -8.37 13.36
N PRO A 2 12.32 -8.58 12.66
CA PRO A 2 11.18 -9.36 13.17
C PRO A 2 11.48 -10.85 13.32
N ILE A 3 12.55 -11.36 12.73
CA ILE A 3 12.98 -12.75 12.94
C ILE A 3 13.63 -12.91 14.32
N LYS A 4 14.49 -11.96 14.70
CA LYS A 4 15.24 -12.02 15.95
C LYS A 4 14.44 -11.47 17.12
N ASN A 5 13.84 -10.28 16.96
CA ASN A 5 13.17 -9.54 18.01
C ASN A 5 11.82 -8.99 17.50
N PRO A 6 10.78 -9.85 17.37
CA PRO A 6 9.43 -9.38 17.10
C PRO A 6 8.87 -8.61 18.30
N CYS A 7 7.89 -7.75 18.08
CA CYS A 7 7.11 -7.16 19.15
C CYS A 7 6.15 -8.23 19.69
N VAL A 8 6.23 -8.54 20.99
CA VAL A 8 5.38 -9.57 21.61
C VAL A 8 3.99 -9.08 21.98
N MET A 9 3.68 -7.80 21.74
CA MET A 9 2.38 -7.16 21.99
C MET A 9 1.96 -7.29 23.46
N CYS A 10 2.79 -6.71 24.36
CA CYS A 10 2.49 -6.66 25.80
C CYS A 10 1.20 -5.87 26.05
N ASP A 11 0.40 -6.30 27.03
CA ASP A 11 -0.89 -5.66 27.36
C ASP A 11 -0.74 -4.19 27.80
N ASP A 12 0.33 -3.88 28.54
CA ASP A 12 0.63 -2.55 29.10
C ASP A 12 1.58 -1.72 28.23
N LEU A 13 2.09 -2.26 27.12
CA LEU A 13 3.04 -1.60 26.20
C LEU A 13 4.11 -0.75 26.90
N PRO A 14 4.92 -1.32 27.80
CA PRO A 14 5.83 -0.57 28.68
C PRO A 14 6.92 0.19 27.91
N CYS A 15 7.17 -0.17 26.66
CA CYS A 15 8.08 0.53 25.77
C CYS A 15 7.64 1.96 25.47
N ILE A 16 6.33 2.26 25.50
CA ILE A 16 5.78 3.60 25.29
C ILE A 16 6.16 4.52 26.44
N SER A 17 5.87 4.10 27.69
CA SER A 17 6.18 4.87 28.89
C SER A 17 7.68 4.99 29.16
N ALA A 18 8.46 4.00 28.73
CA ALA A 18 9.92 3.98 28.90
C ALA A 18 10.68 4.72 27.77
N CYS A 19 10.00 5.24 26.76
CA CYS A 19 10.67 5.93 25.64
C CYS A 19 11.14 7.33 26.06
N PRO A 20 12.47 7.60 26.18
CA PRO A 20 12.97 8.87 26.68
C PRO A 20 12.70 10.02 25.71
N ASP A 21 12.64 9.73 24.42
CA ASP A 21 12.43 10.72 23.35
C ASP A 21 10.96 10.93 23.01
N GLY A 22 10.03 10.23 23.66
CA GLY A 22 8.59 10.29 23.34
C GLY A 22 8.25 9.89 21.91
N ALA A 23 9.11 9.11 21.25
CA ALA A 23 8.93 8.70 19.86
C ALA A 23 7.80 7.68 19.66
N LEU A 24 7.41 7.00 20.73
CA LEU A 24 6.31 6.04 20.75
C LEU A 24 5.08 6.72 21.31
N LEU A 25 4.06 6.88 20.47
CA LEU A 25 2.80 7.52 20.87
C LEU A 25 1.94 6.56 21.69
N PRO A 26 1.23 7.06 22.72
CA PRO A 26 0.26 6.29 23.46
C PRO A 26 -0.83 5.71 22.55
N VAL A 27 -1.24 4.47 22.83
CA VAL A 27 -2.37 3.80 22.19
C VAL A 27 -3.23 3.15 23.27
N ASP A 28 -4.52 2.99 23.00
CA ASP A 28 -5.48 2.48 24.00
C ASP A 28 -5.33 0.96 24.21
N SER A 29 -4.92 0.24 23.17
CA SER A 29 -4.72 -1.21 23.25
C SER A 29 -3.60 -1.69 22.33
N PRO A 30 -3.03 -2.88 22.56
CA PRO A 30 -2.06 -3.49 21.65
C PRO A 30 -2.59 -3.68 20.23
N ALA A 31 -3.92 -3.81 20.05
CA ALA A 31 -4.53 -3.96 18.75
C ALA A 31 -4.50 -2.65 17.92
N ASP A 32 -4.38 -1.49 18.57
CA ASP A 32 -4.30 -0.17 17.92
C ASP A 32 -2.89 0.19 17.46
N VAL A 33 -1.90 -0.61 17.84
CA VAL A 33 -0.52 -0.45 17.35
C VAL A 33 -0.47 -0.71 15.85
N ASN A 34 0.07 0.24 15.09
CA ASN A 34 0.21 0.12 13.64
C ASN A 34 1.67 0.33 13.20
N MET A 35 2.42 -0.76 13.12
CA MET A 35 3.80 -0.77 12.62
C MET A 35 3.88 -1.17 11.13
N GLY A 36 2.75 -1.60 10.55
CA GLY A 36 2.65 -2.13 9.21
C GLY A 36 1.83 -3.42 9.15
N TYR A 37 2.10 -4.27 8.17
CA TYR A 37 1.41 -5.55 8.05
C TYR A 37 2.30 -6.66 7.48
N ALA A 38 1.93 -7.91 7.76
CA ALA A 38 2.59 -9.08 7.23
C ALA A 38 2.21 -9.33 5.77
N ILE A 39 3.20 -9.71 4.96
CA ILE A 39 3.02 -10.13 3.56
C ILE A 39 3.49 -11.57 3.45
N LEU A 40 2.62 -12.40 2.87
CA LEU A 40 2.90 -13.80 2.59
C LEU A 40 3.34 -14.01 1.14
N ASP A 41 4.46 -14.69 0.97
CA ASP A 41 4.87 -15.28 -0.31
C ASP A 41 4.31 -16.71 -0.39
N LYS A 42 3.22 -16.87 -1.13
CA LYS A 42 2.53 -18.17 -1.28
C LYS A 42 3.42 -19.24 -1.88
N LYS A 43 4.41 -18.89 -2.72
CA LYS A 43 5.32 -19.83 -3.35
C LYS A 43 6.30 -20.46 -2.37
N LYS A 44 6.56 -19.77 -1.25
CA LYS A 44 7.47 -20.24 -0.19
C LYS A 44 6.73 -20.85 0.98
N CYS A 45 5.43 -20.65 1.08
CA CYS A 45 4.64 -21.09 2.22
C CYS A 45 4.28 -22.58 2.09
N GLN A 46 4.68 -23.38 3.06
CA GLN A 46 4.39 -24.82 3.09
C GLN A 46 2.89 -25.13 3.08
N ALA A 47 2.06 -24.28 3.71
CA ALA A 47 0.60 -24.46 3.71
C ALA A 47 -0.06 -24.27 2.34
N TYR A 48 0.64 -23.69 1.37
CA TYR A 48 0.21 -23.59 -0.04
C TYR A 48 0.80 -24.69 -0.94
N GLY A 49 1.63 -25.55 -0.37
CA GLY A 49 2.10 -26.79 -0.97
C GLY A 49 1.36 -28.00 -0.37
N ASP A 50 2.05 -29.11 -0.30
CA ASP A 50 1.48 -30.39 0.18
C ASP A 50 1.69 -30.63 1.69
N THR A 51 2.13 -29.61 2.43
CA THR A 51 2.47 -29.74 3.85
C THR A 51 1.53 -28.91 4.72
N PHE A 52 0.90 -29.55 5.70
CA PHE A 52 0.09 -28.87 6.70
C PHE A 52 0.97 -27.96 7.59
N CYS A 53 0.63 -26.67 7.66
CA CYS A 53 1.32 -25.70 8.51
C CYS A 53 0.37 -24.61 8.99
N GLN A 54 0.29 -24.42 10.33
CA GLN A 54 -0.57 -23.40 10.97
C GLN A 54 0.22 -22.48 11.92
N GLN A 55 1.54 -22.57 11.95
CA GLN A 55 2.35 -21.94 12.98
C GLN A 55 2.10 -20.43 13.11
N CYS A 56 2.01 -19.72 11.98
CA CYS A 56 1.74 -18.27 11.98
C CYS A 56 0.35 -17.90 12.51
N ILE A 57 -0.62 -18.81 12.44
CA ILE A 57 -1.99 -18.60 12.93
C ILE A 57 -2.02 -18.76 14.44
N ILE A 58 -1.40 -19.86 14.93
CA ILE A 58 -1.37 -20.22 16.36
C ILE A 58 -0.64 -19.15 17.18
N ASP A 59 0.50 -18.66 16.66
CA ASP A 59 1.35 -17.73 17.39
C ASP A 59 0.95 -16.25 17.21
N CYS A 60 -0.09 -15.96 16.42
CA CYS A 60 -0.51 -14.57 16.20
C CYS A 60 -1.13 -13.97 17.48
N PRO A 61 -0.54 -12.92 18.07
CA PRO A 61 -1.09 -12.32 19.29
C PRO A 61 -2.34 -11.47 19.07
N ILE A 62 -2.66 -11.16 17.80
CA ILE A 62 -3.81 -10.31 17.44
C ILE A 62 -4.95 -11.19 16.93
N PRO A 63 -6.07 -11.31 17.65
CA PRO A 63 -7.21 -12.11 17.21
C PRO A 63 -7.74 -11.65 15.87
N GLY A 64 -7.99 -12.58 14.94
CA GLY A 64 -8.55 -12.30 13.64
C GLY A 64 -7.57 -11.69 12.61
N ALA A 65 -6.33 -11.35 12.98
CA ALA A 65 -5.35 -10.83 12.02
C ALA A 65 -4.89 -11.88 11.01
N ILE A 66 -4.92 -13.16 11.39
CA ILE A 66 -4.66 -14.29 10.50
C ILE A 66 -5.79 -15.29 10.68
N THR A 67 -6.46 -15.63 9.59
CA THR A 67 -7.49 -16.66 9.55
C THR A 67 -7.09 -17.79 8.61
N GLN A 68 -7.92 -18.81 8.51
CA GLN A 68 -7.69 -19.98 7.67
C GLN A 68 -8.80 -20.12 6.64
N ASN A 69 -8.44 -20.47 5.41
CA ASN A 69 -9.44 -20.83 4.39
C ASN A 69 -9.87 -22.31 4.54
N LYS A 70 -10.74 -22.76 3.64
CA LYS A 70 -11.23 -24.16 3.61
C LYS A 70 -10.10 -25.17 3.37
N ASP A 71 -9.05 -24.76 2.68
CA ASP A 71 -7.87 -25.58 2.36
C ASP A 71 -6.80 -25.49 3.45
N GLN A 72 -7.15 -24.96 4.62
CA GLN A 72 -6.26 -24.78 5.78
C GLN A 72 -5.06 -23.85 5.53
N GLN A 73 -5.15 -22.98 4.51
CA GLN A 73 -4.12 -22.02 4.16
C GLN A 73 -4.34 -20.69 4.92
N PRO A 74 -3.26 -20.00 5.36
CA PRO A 74 -3.38 -18.76 6.11
C PRO A 74 -3.80 -17.60 5.22
N ILE A 75 -4.78 -16.82 5.70
CA ILE A 75 -5.21 -15.54 5.12
C ILE A 75 -4.86 -14.41 6.07
N PHE A 76 -4.15 -13.40 5.59
CA PHE A 76 -3.70 -12.25 6.36
C PHE A 76 -4.61 -11.04 6.13
N HIS A 77 -5.17 -10.50 7.22
CA HIS A 77 -6.02 -9.32 7.21
C HIS A 77 -5.20 -8.07 7.52
N LYS A 78 -4.85 -7.30 6.48
CA LYS A 78 -3.95 -6.13 6.58
C LYS A 78 -4.48 -5.04 7.49
N ASN A 79 -5.79 -4.88 7.56
CA ASN A 79 -6.49 -3.89 8.38
C ASN A 79 -6.57 -4.25 9.86
N ILE A 80 -6.26 -5.48 10.23
CA ILE A 80 -6.25 -5.97 11.63
C ILE A 80 -4.80 -6.20 12.09
N CYS A 81 -3.91 -6.51 11.13
CA CYS A 81 -2.53 -6.84 11.43
C CYS A 81 -1.74 -5.61 11.88
N THR A 82 -1.16 -5.67 13.07
CA THR A 82 -0.34 -4.60 13.67
C THR A 82 1.11 -4.55 13.18
N GLY A 83 1.55 -5.57 12.41
CA GLY A 83 2.93 -5.64 11.93
C GLY A 83 3.97 -6.06 12.98
N CYS A 84 3.55 -6.68 14.08
CA CYS A 84 4.42 -7.06 15.21
C CYS A 84 5.59 -7.99 14.83
N GLY A 85 5.42 -8.84 13.82
CA GLY A 85 6.47 -9.73 13.30
C GLY A 85 6.56 -11.10 13.98
N VAL A 86 5.71 -11.42 14.97
CA VAL A 86 5.69 -12.74 15.63
C VAL A 86 5.52 -13.85 14.58
N CYS A 87 4.57 -13.72 13.66
CA CYS A 87 4.35 -14.70 12.59
C CYS A 87 5.58 -14.92 11.68
N VAL A 88 6.42 -13.89 11.48
CA VAL A 88 7.67 -14.00 10.70
C VAL A 88 8.68 -14.85 11.45
N ARG A 89 8.85 -14.60 12.74
CA ARG A 89 9.71 -15.41 13.62
C ARG A 89 9.23 -16.87 13.64
N SER A 90 7.95 -17.10 13.89
CA SER A 90 7.37 -18.44 13.92
C SER A 90 7.53 -19.17 12.59
N CYS A 91 7.31 -18.47 11.46
CA CYS A 91 7.57 -19.03 10.14
C CYS A 91 9.03 -19.43 9.97
N SER A 92 9.99 -18.66 10.49
CA SER A 92 11.42 -18.93 10.34
C SER A 92 11.88 -20.19 11.05
N THR A 93 11.13 -20.68 12.06
CA THR A 93 11.46 -21.92 12.77
C THR A 93 11.04 -23.19 12.03
N VAL A 94 10.04 -23.09 11.15
CA VAL A 94 9.44 -24.27 10.48
C VAL A 94 9.54 -24.22 8.96
N ASN A 95 9.82 -23.06 8.38
CA ASN A 95 9.77 -22.84 6.93
C ASN A 95 11.02 -22.16 6.41
N ILE A 96 11.85 -22.85 5.63
CA ILE A 96 13.08 -22.30 5.04
C ILE A 96 13.00 -22.49 3.52
N PRO A 97 13.06 -21.39 2.75
CA PRO A 97 13.19 -19.99 3.15
C PRO A 97 11.90 -19.44 3.78
N VAL A 98 12.04 -18.45 4.65
CA VAL A 98 10.90 -17.80 5.33
C VAL A 98 9.92 -17.23 4.31
N ALA A 99 8.64 -17.60 4.45
CA ALA A 99 7.58 -17.18 3.54
C ALA A 99 6.94 -15.83 3.91
N LEU A 100 7.24 -15.29 5.09
CA LEU A 100 6.63 -14.08 5.63
C LEU A 100 7.65 -12.95 5.77
N LYS A 101 7.18 -11.72 5.54
CA LYS A 101 7.91 -10.48 5.83
C LYS A 101 6.96 -9.40 6.31
N ILE A 102 7.44 -8.46 7.12
CA ILE A 102 6.69 -7.27 7.49
C ILE A 102 6.96 -6.16 6.48
N LYS A 103 5.89 -5.50 6.04
CA LYS A 103 5.96 -4.24 5.31
C LYS A 103 5.69 -3.12 6.30
N PRO A 104 6.71 -2.29 6.64
CA PRO A 104 6.56 -1.21 7.60
C PRO A 104 5.57 -0.14 7.13
N LEU A 105 4.87 0.51 8.06
CA LEU A 105 3.92 1.57 7.77
C LEU A 105 4.55 2.71 6.96
N MET A 106 5.72 3.17 7.35
CA MET A 106 6.46 4.22 6.63
C MET A 106 6.65 3.89 5.14
N VAL A 107 6.99 2.64 4.81
CA VAL A 107 7.17 2.21 3.40
C VAL A 107 5.84 2.18 2.66
N ILE A 108 4.75 1.83 3.38
CA ILE A 108 3.40 1.83 2.82
C ILE A 108 2.98 3.26 2.46
N GLU A 109 3.15 4.19 3.39
CA GLU A 109 2.81 5.60 3.21
C GLU A 109 3.61 6.25 2.08
N GLN A 110 4.92 5.97 2.01
CA GLN A 110 5.75 6.44 0.90
C GLN A 110 5.27 5.93 -0.45
N GLN A 111 4.87 4.66 -0.54
CA GLN A 111 4.35 4.08 -1.78
C GLN A 111 3.00 4.67 -2.18
N ILE A 112 2.11 4.90 -1.20
CA ILE A 112 0.82 5.55 -1.45
C ILE A 112 1.04 6.97 -1.97
N ARG A 113 1.90 7.76 -1.30
CA ARG A 113 2.22 9.13 -1.69
C ARG A 113 2.82 9.18 -3.10
N LYS A 114 3.78 8.29 -3.40
CA LYS A 114 4.38 8.22 -4.73
C LYS A 114 3.34 7.93 -5.81
N LYS A 115 2.46 6.97 -5.56
CA LYS A 115 1.40 6.62 -6.51
C LYS A 115 0.41 7.78 -6.73
N GLN A 116 0.03 8.49 -5.68
CA GLN A 116 -0.84 9.67 -5.76
C GLN A 116 -0.20 10.78 -6.61
N MET A 117 1.09 11.04 -6.42
CA MET A 117 1.82 12.02 -7.22
C MET A 117 1.90 11.60 -8.70
N GLU A 118 2.14 10.34 -9.01
CA GLU A 118 2.17 9.82 -10.37
C GLU A 118 0.78 9.96 -11.05
N GLU A 119 -0.30 9.63 -10.34
CA GLU A 119 -1.67 9.77 -10.83
C GLU A 119 -2.05 11.25 -11.08
N GLU A 120 -1.63 12.15 -10.18
CA GLU A 120 -1.85 13.59 -10.33
C GLU A 120 -1.09 14.17 -11.53
N GLN A 121 0.16 13.74 -11.72
CA GLN A 121 0.96 14.16 -12.87
C GLN A 121 0.36 13.71 -14.20
N ILE A 122 -0.09 12.46 -14.29
CA ILE A 122 -0.76 11.92 -15.48
C ILE A 122 -2.03 12.74 -15.81
N ARG A 123 -2.81 13.07 -14.77
CA ARG A 123 -4.02 13.89 -14.93
C ARG A 123 -3.68 15.30 -15.44
N TYR A 124 -2.68 15.95 -14.84
CA TYR A 124 -2.22 17.27 -15.27
C TYR A 124 -1.74 17.28 -16.73
N GLU A 125 -0.95 16.30 -17.13
CA GLU A 125 -0.48 16.18 -18.52
C GLU A 125 -1.62 15.92 -19.50
N ALA A 126 -2.63 15.16 -19.09
CA ALA A 126 -3.82 14.92 -19.91
C ALA A 126 -4.66 16.21 -20.10
N GLU A 127 -4.88 16.96 -19.01
CA GLU A 127 -5.58 18.24 -19.05
C GLU A 127 -4.85 19.27 -19.92
N LYS A 128 -3.52 19.34 -19.80
CA LYS A 128 -2.68 20.21 -20.61
C LYS A 128 -2.80 19.89 -22.11
N LYS A 129 -2.77 18.61 -22.48
CA LYS A 129 -2.96 18.19 -23.88
C LYS A 129 -4.32 18.56 -24.44
N ILE A 130 -5.38 18.41 -23.63
CA ILE A 130 -6.73 18.80 -24.04
C ILE A 130 -6.81 20.31 -24.26
N LEU A 131 -6.18 21.11 -23.41
CA LEU A 131 -6.15 22.56 -23.53
C LEU A 131 -5.37 23.00 -24.77
N GLU A 132 -4.23 22.39 -25.06
CA GLU A 132 -3.43 22.64 -26.26
C GLU A 132 -4.18 22.27 -27.52
N GLN A 133 -4.92 21.15 -27.54
CA GLN A 133 -5.76 20.76 -28.68
C GLN A 133 -6.90 21.75 -28.93
N LYS A 134 -7.60 22.19 -27.88
CA LYS A 134 -8.65 23.21 -28.02
C LYS A 134 -8.11 24.53 -28.54
N ALA A 135 -6.97 24.97 -28.02
CA ALA A 135 -6.34 26.20 -28.51
C ALA A 135 -5.97 26.11 -30.01
N ALA A 136 -5.46 24.97 -30.46
CA ALA A 136 -5.14 24.74 -31.87
C ALA A 136 -6.41 24.69 -32.74
N GLU A 137 -7.50 24.10 -32.28
CA GLU A 137 -8.78 24.08 -32.97
C GLU A 137 -9.38 25.49 -33.11
N ASP A 138 -9.34 26.29 -32.05
CA ASP A 138 -9.81 27.67 -32.01
C ASP A 138 -9.00 28.55 -33.00
N GLU A 139 -7.67 28.36 -33.04
CA GLU A 139 -6.80 29.07 -33.99
C GLU A 139 -7.11 28.71 -35.44
N MET A 140 -7.31 27.42 -35.76
CA MET A 140 -7.71 26.96 -37.07
C MET A 140 -9.08 27.52 -37.51
N LEU A 141 -10.03 27.57 -36.57
CA LEU A 141 -11.36 28.14 -36.81
C LEU A 141 -11.26 29.65 -37.11
N ALA A 142 -10.47 30.38 -36.32
CA ALA A 142 -10.24 31.83 -36.56
C ALA A 142 -9.61 32.10 -37.95
N GLN A 143 -8.62 31.30 -38.36
CA GLN A 143 -8.00 31.40 -39.67
C GLN A 143 -9.00 31.10 -40.78
N SER A 144 -9.87 30.09 -40.65
CA SER A 144 -10.88 29.75 -41.65
C SER A 144 -11.95 30.84 -41.82
N ILE A 145 -12.31 31.53 -40.73
CA ILE A 145 -13.22 32.68 -40.75
C ILE A 145 -12.57 33.85 -41.46
N ALA A 146 -11.31 34.16 -41.17
CA ALA A 146 -10.58 35.26 -41.82
C ALA A 146 -10.43 35.08 -43.30
N ILE A 147 -10.24 33.87 -43.82
CA ILE A 147 -10.19 33.57 -45.27
C ILE A 147 -11.54 33.81 -45.90
N LYS A 148 -12.64 33.36 -45.30
CA LYS A 148 -14.00 33.56 -45.85
C LYS A 148 -14.43 35.03 -45.89
N THR A 149 -14.01 35.84 -44.94
CA THR A 149 -14.29 37.29 -44.94
C THR A 149 -13.51 38.02 -46.04
N SER A 150 -12.27 37.61 -46.33
CA SER A 150 -11.46 38.21 -47.38
C SER A 150 -11.98 37.86 -48.80
N GLU A 151 -12.63 36.71 -48.98
CA GLU A 151 -13.25 36.32 -50.27
C GLU A 151 -14.56 37.07 -50.55
N SER A 152 -15.33 37.44 -49.51
CA SER A 152 -16.57 38.18 -49.64
C SER A 152 -16.38 39.67 -50.02
N ASP A 153 -15.21 40.25 -49.73
CA ASP A 153 -14.90 41.64 -50.07
C ASP A 153 -14.41 41.87 -51.52
N VAL A 154 -14.17 40.77 -52.25
CA VAL A 154 -13.69 40.82 -53.65
C VAL A 154 -14.82 40.77 -54.64
N GLU A 155 -16.06 40.45 -54.31
CA GLU A 155 -17.21 40.28 -55.20
C GLU A 155 -18.19 41.46 -55.29
N ASN A 156 -17.77 42.70 -54.96
CA ASN A 156 -18.64 43.84 -55.16
C ASN A 156 -17.92 44.94 -55.96
N PRO A 157 -18.14 45.05 -57.28
CA PRO A 157 -17.61 46.15 -58.07
C PRO A 157 -18.40 47.48 -57.87
#